data_5bad60aff836766ff441c1019b897296
#
_entry.id   5bad60aff836766ff441c1019b897296
#
_cell.length_a   1.000
_cell.length_b   1.000
_cell.length_c   1.000
_cell.angle_alpha   90.00
_cell.angle_beta   90.00
_cell.angle_gamma   90.00
#
_symmetry.space_group_name_H-M   'P 1'
#
loop_
_entity.id
_entity.type
_entity.pdbx_description
1 polymer ?
#
loop_
_entity_poly.entity_id
_entity_poly.type
_entity_poly.pdbx_seq_one_letter_code
_entity_poly.pdbx_strand_id
1 'polypeptide(L)'
;MFDWANSVYNLVITATIFPAYFETITNERKDATGQTFVHFAGREFVNTSLYNYTLGFALLVVALLLPLLTSIADYKGNKKKFMAFFLSMGSISCALLFFFKNLSFLWLGLLCMIIACIGFWSSYVFSNSFLPEIAAPEDRDRISARGFSFGYIGSVILQVICFVFVLNSDWFTDATFPARLSFLLVAIWWMGFGFFSISRLPNPQPAGINKSNKNILSNGYKELGKVWSQLKQMPVIKRYLGAFFFYNMGVQTVMLAATLYGKTELEIPVKNLIIAILKWQPA
;
A
#
# COMPACT_ATOMS: atom_id res chain seq x y z
N MET A 1 12.47 2.23 -11.19
CA MET A 1 13.11 2.59 -9.91
C MET A 1 12.12 2.97 -8.81
N PHE A 2 11.01 3.68 -9.10
CA PHE A 2 10.02 3.97 -8.05
C PHE A 2 9.33 2.70 -7.54
N ASP A 3 8.99 1.76 -8.41
CA ASP A 3 8.41 0.48 -8.01
C ASP A 3 9.33 -0.31 -7.08
N TRP A 4 10.65 -0.27 -7.33
CA TRP A 4 11.68 -0.82 -6.42
C TRP A 4 11.57 -0.25 -5.00
N ALA A 5 11.28 1.04 -4.87
CA ALA A 5 11.11 1.70 -3.59
C ALA A 5 9.76 1.39 -2.94
N ASN A 6 8.68 1.44 -3.72
CA ASN A 6 7.32 1.46 -3.21
C ASN A 6 6.77 0.05 -2.90
N SER A 7 7.13 -0.96 -3.70
CA SER A 7 6.56 -2.32 -3.59
C SER A 7 6.90 -3.00 -2.26
N VAL A 8 7.97 -2.61 -1.59
CA VAL A 8 8.38 -3.16 -0.28
C VAL A 8 7.32 -2.96 0.79
N TYR A 9 6.59 -1.82 0.77
CA TYR A 9 5.51 -1.57 1.72
C TYR A 9 4.40 -2.61 1.59
N ASN A 10 3.96 -2.87 0.37
CA ASN A 10 2.85 -3.80 0.14
C ASN A 10 3.21 -5.22 0.56
N LEU A 11 4.38 -5.72 0.16
CA LEU A 11 4.79 -7.09 0.46
C LEU A 11 5.17 -7.25 1.94
N VAL A 12 6.08 -6.42 2.44
CA VAL A 12 6.67 -6.59 3.79
C VAL A 12 5.69 -6.18 4.88
N ILE A 13 5.01 -5.03 4.71
CA ILE A 13 4.11 -4.52 5.73
C ILE A 13 2.70 -5.10 5.55
N THR A 14 2.02 -4.77 4.46
CA THR A 14 0.58 -5.06 4.33
C THR A 14 0.29 -6.55 4.23
N ALA A 15 1.12 -7.32 3.50
CA ALA A 15 0.83 -8.71 3.22
C ALA A 15 1.43 -9.70 4.23
N THR A 16 2.52 -9.34 4.95
CA THR A 16 3.26 -10.35 5.71
C THR A 16 3.51 -9.98 7.17
N ILE A 17 4.39 -9.01 7.46
CA ILE A 17 4.89 -8.82 8.83
C ILE A 17 3.87 -8.11 9.72
N PHE A 18 3.22 -7.06 9.23
CA PHE A 18 2.31 -6.30 10.08
C PHE A 18 1.04 -7.08 10.49
N PRO A 19 0.36 -7.86 9.64
CA PRO A 19 -0.76 -8.69 10.08
C PRO A 19 -0.38 -9.67 11.18
N ALA A 20 0.74 -10.37 11.03
CA ALA A 20 1.23 -11.33 12.02
C ALA A 20 1.64 -10.66 13.33
N TYR A 21 2.30 -9.50 13.23
CA TYR A 21 2.67 -8.68 14.38
C TYR A 21 1.44 -8.13 15.11
N PHE A 22 0.47 -7.61 14.36
CA PHE A 22 -0.79 -7.09 14.90
C PHE A 22 -1.53 -8.16 15.68
N GLU A 23 -1.67 -9.37 15.13
CA GLU A 23 -2.28 -10.51 15.80
C GLU A 23 -1.56 -10.85 17.11
N THR A 24 -0.23 -10.79 17.12
CA THR A 24 0.57 -11.07 18.32
C THR A 24 0.34 -10.03 19.42
N ILE A 25 0.33 -8.73 19.06
CA ILE A 25 0.17 -7.63 20.02
C ILE A 25 -1.27 -7.49 20.52
N THR A 26 -2.26 -7.84 19.68
CA THR A 26 -3.69 -7.71 20.01
C THR A 26 -4.30 -8.99 20.58
N ASN A 27 -3.48 -9.93 21.03
CA ASN A 27 -3.93 -11.16 21.68
C ASN A 27 -4.26 -10.90 23.16
N GLU A 28 -5.36 -10.18 23.41
CA GLU A 28 -5.78 -9.83 24.77
C GLU A 28 -6.56 -10.95 25.45
N ARG A 29 -7.52 -11.54 24.74
CA ARG A 29 -8.34 -12.63 25.23
C ARG A 29 -8.65 -13.63 24.11
N LYS A 30 -8.61 -14.92 24.44
CA LYS A 30 -9.11 -15.98 23.56
C LYS A 30 -10.40 -16.57 24.10
N ASP A 31 -11.36 -16.81 23.22
CA ASP A 31 -12.56 -17.55 23.58
C ASP A 31 -12.39 -19.08 23.47
N ALA A 32 -13.44 -19.82 23.78
CA ALA A 32 -13.44 -21.29 23.69
C ALA A 32 -13.28 -21.82 22.23
N THR A 33 -13.53 -20.98 21.23
CA THR A 33 -13.37 -21.31 19.80
C THR A 33 -11.98 -20.93 19.26
N GLY A 34 -11.09 -20.36 20.10
CA GLY A 34 -9.75 -19.94 19.73
C GLY A 34 -9.68 -18.56 19.07
N GLN A 35 -10.80 -17.84 18.93
CA GLN A 35 -10.83 -16.48 18.42
C GLN A 35 -10.22 -15.51 19.43
N THR A 36 -9.42 -14.58 18.91
CA THR A 36 -8.74 -13.57 19.73
C THR A 36 -9.49 -12.24 19.67
N PHE A 37 -9.75 -11.67 20.82
CA PHE A 37 -10.48 -10.42 20.99
C PHE A 37 -9.57 -9.31 21.52
N VAL A 38 -9.90 -8.08 21.14
CA VAL A 38 -9.22 -6.85 21.55
C VAL A 38 -10.23 -5.74 21.80
N HIS A 39 -10.01 -4.95 22.84
CA HIS A 39 -10.82 -3.77 23.13
C HIS A 39 -10.29 -2.55 22.40
N PHE A 40 -11.17 -1.90 21.65
CA PHE A 40 -10.86 -0.64 20.97
C PHE A 40 -12.07 0.29 20.95
N ALA A 41 -11.87 1.56 21.32
CA ALA A 41 -12.91 2.59 21.36
C ALA A 41 -14.16 2.19 22.16
N GLY A 42 -13.99 1.47 23.28
CA GLY A 42 -15.09 1.03 24.16
C GLY A 42 -15.90 -0.15 23.63
N ARG A 43 -15.42 -0.82 22.57
CA ARG A 43 -16.05 -2.04 21.99
C ARG A 43 -15.03 -3.16 21.88
N GLU A 44 -15.53 -4.38 21.95
CA GLU A 44 -14.75 -5.59 21.74
C GLU A 44 -14.83 -6.01 20.26
N PHE A 45 -13.69 -6.28 19.65
CA PHE A 45 -13.56 -6.73 18.27
C PHE A 45 -12.74 -8.02 18.21
N VAL A 46 -13.06 -8.87 17.25
CA VAL A 46 -12.09 -9.90 16.82
C VAL A 46 -10.89 -9.17 16.20
N ASN A 47 -9.68 -9.48 16.63
CA ASN A 47 -8.48 -8.74 16.24
C ASN A 47 -8.26 -8.70 14.73
N THR A 48 -8.46 -9.82 14.02
CA THR A 48 -8.37 -9.90 12.56
C THR A 48 -9.44 -9.04 11.87
N SER A 49 -10.64 -8.95 12.46
CA SER A 49 -11.71 -8.08 11.94
C SER A 49 -11.36 -6.61 12.10
N LEU A 50 -10.79 -6.20 13.24
CA LEU A 50 -10.33 -4.82 13.45
C LEU A 50 -9.27 -4.43 12.45
N TYR A 51 -8.31 -5.31 12.18
CA TYR A 51 -7.30 -5.12 11.14
C TYR A 51 -7.94 -4.90 9.76
N ASN A 52 -8.84 -5.81 9.34
CA ASN A 52 -9.49 -5.76 8.05
C ASN A 52 -10.40 -4.52 7.90
N TYR A 53 -11.13 -4.12 8.95
CA TYR A 53 -11.92 -2.88 8.94
C TYR A 53 -11.04 -1.65 8.79
N THR A 54 -9.88 -1.63 9.46
CA THR A 54 -8.93 -0.53 9.36
C THR A 54 -8.33 -0.43 7.95
N LEU A 55 -7.93 -1.56 7.37
CA LEU A 55 -7.43 -1.62 6.00
C LEU A 55 -8.52 -1.22 5.00
N GLY A 56 -9.74 -1.76 5.15
CA GLY A 56 -10.89 -1.41 4.31
C GLY A 56 -11.22 0.09 4.38
N PHE A 57 -11.20 0.67 5.58
CA PHE A 57 -11.38 2.11 5.76
C PHE A 57 -10.28 2.93 5.05
N ALA A 58 -9.00 2.53 5.20
CA ALA A 58 -7.90 3.20 4.52
C ALA A 58 -8.07 3.17 2.99
N LEU A 59 -8.43 2.01 2.42
CA LEU A 59 -8.68 1.84 0.99
C LEU A 59 -9.89 2.65 0.51
N LEU A 60 -10.95 2.75 1.32
CA LEU A 60 -12.09 3.62 1.02
C LEU A 60 -11.68 5.09 0.94
N VAL A 61 -10.89 5.56 1.91
CA VAL A 61 -10.34 6.93 1.91
C VAL A 61 -9.50 7.17 0.67
N VAL A 62 -8.63 6.22 0.32
CA VAL A 62 -7.82 6.26 -0.92
C VAL A 62 -8.71 6.39 -2.15
N ALA A 63 -9.72 5.54 -2.29
CA ALA A 63 -10.63 5.52 -3.43
C ALA A 63 -11.37 6.85 -3.63
N LEU A 64 -11.69 7.53 -2.53
CA LEU A 64 -12.37 8.83 -2.57
C LEU A 64 -11.39 10.01 -2.84
N LEU A 65 -10.19 9.93 -2.29
CA LEU A 65 -9.20 11.01 -2.39
C LEU A 65 -8.44 11.00 -3.71
N LEU A 66 -8.09 9.84 -4.25
CA LEU A 66 -7.20 9.75 -5.42
C LEU A 66 -7.70 10.49 -6.66
N PRO A 67 -8.96 10.37 -7.09
CA PRO A 67 -9.45 11.07 -8.26
C PRO A 67 -9.39 12.59 -8.10
N LEU A 68 -9.60 13.08 -6.88
CA LEU A 68 -9.52 14.49 -6.55
C LEU A 68 -8.07 15.00 -6.59
N LEU A 69 -7.16 14.27 -5.97
CA LEU A 69 -5.75 14.64 -5.88
C LEU A 69 -5.06 14.61 -7.24
N THR A 70 -5.35 13.60 -8.08
CA THR A 70 -4.81 13.53 -9.45
C THR A 70 -5.27 14.70 -10.30
N SER A 71 -6.55 15.05 -10.24
CA SER A 71 -7.08 16.21 -10.95
C SER A 71 -6.42 17.53 -10.52
N ILE A 72 -6.19 17.73 -9.22
CA ILE A 72 -5.49 18.92 -8.70
C ILE A 72 -4.02 18.93 -9.15
N ALA A 73 -3.36 17.79 -9.12
CA ALA A 73 -1.95 17.69 -9.49
C ALA A 73 -1.71 17.94 -10.97
N ASP A 74 -2.60 17.44 -11.83
CA ASP A 74 -2.58 17.68 -13.28
C ASP A 74 -2.80 19.16 -13.61
N TYR A 75 -3.78 19.76 -12.96
CA TYR A 75 -4.08 21.18 -13.16
C TYR A 75 -2.92 22.12 -12.78
N LYS A 76 -2.22 21.83 -11.68
CA LYS A 76 -1.11 22.67 -11.18
C LYS A 76 0.26 22.30 -11.75
N GLY A 77 0.41 21.17 -12.44
CA GLY A 77 1.72 20.65 -12.84
C GLY A 77 2.61 20.26 -11.66
N ASN A 78 2.03 19.95 -10.51
CA ASN A 78 2.74 19.69 -9.25
C ASN A 78 2.83 18.19 -8.88
N LYS A 79 2.61 17.28 -9.83
CA LYS A 79 2.64 15.80 -9.62
C LYS A 79 3.83 15.35 -8.78
N LYS A 80 5.03 15.87 -9.08
CA LYS A 80 6.27 15.53 -8.39
C LYS A 80 6.26 15.91 -6.92
N LYS A 81 5.69 17.06 -6.58
CA LYS A 81 5.56 17.52 -5.17
C LYS A 81 4.54 16.69 -4.40
N PHE A 82 3.40 16.34 -5.02
CA PHE A 82 2.41 15.45 -4.42
C PHE A 82 2.99 14.06 -4.19
N MET A 83 3.70 13.51 -5.18
CA MET A 83 4.38 12.23 -5.06
C MET A 83 5.37 12.23 -3.88
N ALA A 84 6.22 13.27 -3.76
CA ALA A 84 7.18 13.42 -2.65
C ALA A 84 6.47 13.55 -1.30
N PHE A 85 5.38 14.31 -1.23
CA PHE A 85 4.59 14.48 0.00
C PHE A 85 4.00 13.14 0.47
N PHE A 86 3.31 12.41 -0.41
CA PHE A 86 2.68 11.13 -0.04
C PHE A 86 3.71 10.04 0.26
N LEU A 87 4.83 10.01 -0.47
CA LEU A 87 5.97 9.15 -0.15
C LEU A 87 6.50 9.43 1.26
N SER A 88 6.76 10.70 1.59
CA SER A 88 7.26 11.08 2.92
C SER A 88 6.26 10.74 4.01
N MET A 89 5.00 11.08 3.81
CA MET A 89 3.92 10.80 4.75
C MET A 89 3.80 9.29 5.02
N GLY A 90 3.79 8.46 3.97
CA GLY A 90 3.70 7.01 4.09
C GLY A 90 4.92 6.41 4.78
N SER A 91 6.13 6.81 4.37
CA SER A 91 7.38 6.30 4.95
C SER A 91 7.54 6.69 6.41
N ILE A 92 7.22 7.94 6.78
CA ILE A 92 7.27 8.39 8.18
C ILE A 92 6.26 7.60 9.01
N SER A 93 5.04 7.42 8.53
CA SER A 93 4.02 6.62 9.24
C SER A 93 4.45 5.17 9.40
N CYS A 94 5.10 4.59 8.40
CA CYS A 94 5.69 3.25 8.48
C CYS A 94 6.81 3.20 9.55
N ALA A 95 7.67 4.22 9.63
CA ALA A 95 8.68 4.32 10.69
C ALA A 95 8.06 4.45 12.08
N LEU A 96 6.96 5.19 12.21
CA LEU A 96 6.25 5.36 13.49
C LEU A 96 5.61 4.05 13.99
N LEU A 97 5.34 3.07 13.12
CA LEU A 97 4.91 1.73 13.55
C LEU A 97 5.94 1.05 14.46
N PHE A 98 7.20 1.46 14.42
CA PHE A 98 8.23 1.00 15.36
C PHE A 98 7.85 1.22 16.82
N PHE A 99 7.08 2.25 17.14
CA PHE A 99 6.64 2.60 18.48
C PHE A 99 5.36 1.85 18.90
N PHE A 100 4.71 1.12 18.02
CA PHE A 100 3.58 0.26 18.36
C PHE A 100 4.08 -1.00 19.07
N LYS A 101 4.30 -0.93 20.40
CA LYS A 101 4.91 -2.00 21.21
C LYS A 101 3.91 -2.89 21.94
N ASN A 102 2.75 -2.33 22.29
CA ASN A 102 1.74 -2.99 23.12
C ASN A 102 0.36 -2.39 22.84
N LEU A 103 -0.66 -2.94 23.48
CA LEU A 103 -2.07 -2.51 23.34
C LEU A 103 -2.32 -1.04 23.67
N SER A 104 -1.54 -0.44 24.58
CA SER A 104 -1.69 0.99 24.89
C SER A 104 -1.42 1.90 23.70
N PHE A 105 -0.66 1.42 22.71
CA PHE A 105 -0.37 2.12 21.46
C PHE A 105 -1.18 1.60 20.27
N LEU A 106 -2.27 0.86 20.52
CA LEU A 106 -3.11 0.29 19.45
C LEU A 106 -3.63 1.38 18.50
N TRP A 107 -4.10 2.50 19.04
CA TRP A 107 -4.55 3.64 18.25
C TRP A 107 -3.46 4.20 17.32
N LEU A 108 -2.21 4.23 17.79
CA LEU A 108 -1.06 4.66 16.98
C LEU A 108 -0.81 3.67 15.83
N GLY A 109 -0.83 2.36 16.12
CA GLY A 109 -0.66 1.31 15.11
C GLY A 109 -1.70 1.40 14.00
N LEU A 110 -2.99 1.53 14.37
CA LEU A 110 -4.09 1.66 13.41
C LEU A 110 -4.00 2.96 12.58
N LEU A 111 -3.71 4.09 13.25
CA LEU A 111 -3.56 5.38 12.57
C LEU A 111 -2.38 5.38 11.59
N CYS A 112 -1.23 4.89 12.01
CA CYS A 112 -0.04 4.78 11.14
C CYS A 112 -0.29 3.84 9.96
N MET A 113 -0.99 2.73 10.15
CA MET A 113 -1.39 1.83 9.07
C MET A 113 -2.27 2.55 8.03
N ILE A 114 -3.28 3.31 8.47
CA ILE A 114 -4.16 4.08 7.57
C ILE A 114 -3.33 5.09 6.77
N ILE A 115 -2.51 5.89 7.44
CA ILE A 115 -1.72 6.95 6.79
C ILE A 115 -0.67 6.36 5.84
N ALA A 116 -0.01 5.26 6.23
CA ALA A 116 0.95 4.58 5.37
C ALA A 116 0.28 3.99 4.12
N CYS A 117 -0.91 3.40 4.25
CA CYS A 117 -1.71 2.90 3.13
C CYS A 117 -2.09 4.03 2.16
N ILE A 118 -2.57 5.16 2.68
CA ILE A 118 -2.89 6.35 1.87
C ILE A 118 -1.63 6.87 1.15
N GLY A 119 -0.51 6.95 1.85
CA GLY A 119 0.78 7.36 1.30
C GLY A 119 1.25 6.45 0.16
N PHE A 120 1.14 5.14 0.36
CA PHE A 120 1.50 4.12 -0.63
C PHE A 120 0.70 4.25 -1.91
N TRP A 121 -0.62 4.17 -1.84
CA TRP A 121 -1.48 4.21 -3.02
C TRP A 121 -1.43 5.56 -3.72
N SER A 122 -1.38 6.66 -2.97
CA SER A 122 -1.29 8.00 -3.57
C SER A 122 0.04 8.21 -4.29
N SER A 123 1.17 7.87 -3.68
CA SER A 123 2.48 7.99 -4.32
C SER A 123 2.61 7.09 -5.56
N TYR A 124 2.02 5.89 -5.52
CA TYR A 124 1.99 4.95 -6.63
C TYR A 124 1.20 5.49 -7.83
N VAL A 125 0.01 6.05 -7.61
CA VAL A 125 -0.80 6.64 -8.68
C VAL A 125 -0.08 7.83 -9.33
N PHE A 126 0.55 8.69 -8.53
CA PHE A 126 1.34 9.80 -9.08
C PHE A 126 2.55 9.30 -9.85
N SER A 127 3.23 8.24 -9.41
CA SER A 127 4.33 7.63 -10.16
C SER A 127 3.86 7.14 -11.54
N ASN A 128 2.75 6.41 -11.59
CA ASN A 128 2.19 5.91 -12.83
C ASN A 128 1.77 7.03 -13.79
N SER A 129 1.37 8.19 -13.29
CA SER A 129 1.01 9.34 -14.11
C SER A 129 2.19 9.95 -14.88
N PHE A 130 3.44 9.62 -14.53
CA PHE A 130 4.64 10.01 -15.28
C PHE A 130 4.93 9.10 -16.47
N LEU A 131 4.36 7.89 -16.52
CA LEU A 131 4.65 6.93 -17.59
C LEU A 131 4.44 7.51 -19.01
N PRO A 132 3.37 8.26 -19.30
CA PRO A 132 3.20 8.91 -20.59
C PRO A 132 4.22 10.02 -20.90
N GLU A 133 4.85 10.60 -19.87
CA GLU A 133 5.82 11.67 -19.99
C GLU A 133 7.25 11.17 -20.22
N ILE A 134 7.55 9.93 -19.78
CA ILE A 134 8.89 9.33 -19.82
C ILE A 134 9.04 8.23 -20.87
N ALA A 135 7.92 7.76 -21.46
CA ALA A 135 7.91 6.66 -22.41
C ALA A 135 7.07 6.96 -23.64
N ALA A 136 7.60 6.63 -24.83
CA ALA A 136 6.84 6.61 -26.06
C ALA A 136 5.70 5.59 -25.96
N PRO A 137 4.56 5.80 -26.66
CA PRO A 137 3.39 4.91 -26.55
C PRO A 137 3.73 3.43 -26.74
N GLU A 138 4.64 3.11 -27.67
CA GLU A 138 5.06 1.75 -28.01
C GLU A 138 5.89 1.07 -26.90
N ASP A 139 6.54 1.87 -26.06
CA ASP A 139 7.42 1.38 -25.00
C ASP A 139 6.77 1.33 -23.61
N ARG A 140 5.58 1.88 -23.44
CA ARG A 140 4.93 2.03 -22.13
C ARG A 140 4.73 0.70 -21.44
N ASP A 141 4.23 -0.29 -22.13
CA ASP A 141 3.97 -1.62 -21.58
C ASP A 141 5.26 -2.30 -21.13
N ARG A 142 6.32 -2.20 -21.97
CA ARG A 142 7.64 -2.75 -21.67
C ARG A 142 8.28 -2.08 -20.44
N ILE A 143 8.19 -0.76 -20.34
CA ILE A 143 8.75 0.00 -19.21
C ILE A 143 7.96 -0.27 -17.94
N SER A 144 6.63 -0.35 -18.03
CA SER A 144 5.76 -0.71 -16.91
C SER A 144 6.08 -2.13 -16.41
N ALA A 145 6.14 -3.12 -17.28
CA ALA A 145 6.47 -4.50 -16.91
C ALA A 145 7.84 -4.61 -16.24
N ARG A 146 8.86 -3.90 -16.75
CA ARG A 146 10.18 -3.81 -16.11
C ARG A 146 10.10 -3.15 -14.73
N GLY A 147 9.30 -2.10 -14.58
CA GLY A 147 9.05 -1.45 -13.30
C GLY A 147 8.51 -2.44 -12.27
N PHE A 148 7.48 -3.18 -12.62
CA PHE A 148 6.90 -4.23 -11.77
C PHE A 148 7.92 -5.30 -11.40
N SER A 149 8.67 -5.84 -12.37
CA SER A 149 9.71 -6.85 -12.11
C SER A 149 10.76 -6.35 -11.12
N PHE A 150 11.25 -5.12 -11.28
CA PHE A 150 12.17 -4.50 -10.32
C PHE A 150 11.53 -4.30 -8.96
N GLY A 151 10.25 -3.92 -8.90
CA GLY A 151 9.49 -3.80 -7.66
C GLY A 151 9.42 -5.12 -6.89
N TYR A 152 9.14 -6.22 -7.59
CA TYR A 152 9.12 -7.56 -6.98
C TYR A 152 10.50 -7.96 -6.46
N ILE A 153 11.56 -7.81 -7.26
CA ILE A 153 12.91 -8.15 -6.82
C ILE A 153 13.29 -7.34 -5.56
N GLY A 154 13.06 -6.02 -5.56
CA GLY A 154 13.36 -5.17 -4.40
C GLY A 154 12.58 -5.58 -3.15
N SER A 155 11.29 -5.85 -3.29
CA SER A 155 10.46 -6.27 -2.17
C SER A 155 10.83 -7.65 -1.63
N VAL A 156 11.19 -8.60 -2.49
CA VAL A 156 11.68 -9.94 -2.06
C VAL A 156 13.01 -9.82 -1.33
N ILE A 157 13.95 -9.01 -1.81
CA ILE A 157 15.24 -8.81 -1.14
C ILE A 157 15.01 -8.26 0.28
N LEU A 158 14.23 -7.19 0.43
CA LEU A 158 13.97 -6.63 1.75
C LEU A 158 13.15 -7.59 2.63
N GLN A 159 12.20 -8.33 2.06
CA GLN A 159 11.42 -9.33 2.77
C GLN A 159 12.31 -10.42 3.36
N VAL A 160 13.28 -10.94 2.58
CA VAL A 160 14.25 -11.95 3.05
C VAL A 160 15.09 -11.39 4.21
N ILE A 161 15.58 -10.16 4.08
CA ILE A 161 16.34 -9.49 5.16
C ILE A 161 15.48 -9.39 6.44
N CYS A 162 14.24 -8.93 6.32
CA CYS A 162 13.32 -8.84 7.46
C CYS A 162 13.03 -10.22 8.08
N PHE A 163 12.85 -11.25 7.26
CA PHE A 163 12.60 -12.60 7.77
C PHE A 163 13.81 -13.20 8.49
N VAL A 164 15.04 -12.90 8.05
CA VAL A 164 16.24 -13.31 8.80
C VAL A 164 16.17 -12.80 10.23
N PHE A 165 15.75 -11.57 10.47
CA PHE A 165 15.59 -11.04 11.82
C PHE A 165 14.39 -11.63 12.56
N VAL A 166 13.23 -11.75 11.91
CA VAL A 166 12.00 -12.24 12.54
C VAL A 166 12.12 -13.73 12.91
N LEU A 167 12.75 -14.56 12.06
CA LEU A 167 12.93 -15.99 12.32
C LEU A 167 14.03 -16.28 13.36
N ASN A 168 14.94 -15.35 13.59
CA ASN A 168 15.98 -15.46 14.62
C ASN A 168 15.71 -14.42 15.74
N SER A 169 14.48 -14.39 16.21
CA SER A 169 14.06 -13.49 17.31
C SER A 169 14.89 -13.66 18.58
N ASP A 170 15.49 -14.84 18.80
CA ASP A 170 16.36 -15.15 19.93
C ASP A 170 17.64 -14.29 19.97
N TRP A 171 18.01 -13.66 18.87
CA TRP A 171 19.12 -12.69 18.85
C TRP A 171 18.80 -11.39 19.60
N PHE A 172 17.53 -11.17 19.93
CA PHE A 172 17.04 -9.95 20.55
C PHE A 172 16.40 -10.24 21.91
N THR A 173 16.57 -9.34 22.85
CA THR A 173 15.95 -9.44 24.17
C THR A 173 14.42 -9.32 24.13
N ASP A 174 13.90 -8.57 23.16
CA ASP A 174 12.46 -8.38 22.94
C ASP A 174 12.04 -9.13 21.66
N ALA A 175 11.26 -10.18 21.82
CA ALA A 175 10.78 -11.02 20.73
C ALA A 175 9.96 -10.24 19.67
N THR A 176 9.40 -9.09 20.02
CA THR A 176 8.64 -8.23 19.11
C THR A 176 9.51 -7.22 18.36
N PHE A 177 10.75 -7.02 18.81
CA PHE A 177 11.66 -6.05 18.22
C PHE A 177 11.98 -6.30 16.75
N PRO A 178 12.24 -7.54 16.28
CA PRO A 178 12.53 -7.81 14.86
C PRO A 178 11.43 -7.37 13.90
N ALA A 179 10.17 -7.59 14.27
CA ALA A 179 9.04 -7.14 13.45
C ALA A 179 8.99 -5.60 13.38
N ARG A 180 9.22 -4.91 14.51
CA ARG A 180 9.29 -3.45 14.56
C ARG A 180 10.49 -2.89 13.78
N LEU A 181 11.64 -3.56 13.85
CA LEU A 181 12.82 -3.23 13.06
C LEU A 181 12.51 -3.31 11.57
N SER A 182 11.73 -4.30 11.14
CA SER A 182 11.30 -4.44 9.74
C SER A 182 10.51 -3.23 9.26
N PHE A 183 9.64 -2.63 10.11
CA PHE A 183 8.91 -1.40 9.76
C PHE A 183 9.86 -0.23 9.49
N LEU A 184 10.90 -0.11 10.29
CA LEU A 184 11.91 0.93 10.14
C LEU A 184 12.75 0.71 8.87
N LEU A 185 13.16 -0.53 8.60
CA LEU A 185 13.91 -0.89 7.38
C LEU A 185 13.10 -0.59 6.12
N VAL A 186 11.80 -0.92 6.11
CA VAL A 186 10.89 -0.58 5.01
C VAL A 186 10.79 0.93 4.86
N ALA A 187 10.64 1.68 5.93
CA ALA A 187 10.55 3.14 5.88
C ALA A 187 11.81 3.78 5.27
N ILE A 188 12.99 3.33 5.70
CA ILE A 188 14.29 3.82 5.19
C ILE A 188 14.45 3.48 3.70
N TRP A 189 14.15 2.24 3.32
CA TRP A 189 14.20 1.78 1.93
C TRP A 189 13.25 2.58 1.04
N TRP A 190 12.00 2.67 1.46
CA TRP A 190 10.95 3.36 0.71
C TRP A 190 11.28 4.83 0.53
N MET A 191 11.66 5.53 1.61
CA MET A 191 12.04 6.94 1.56
C MET A 191 13.30 7.15 0.72
N GLY A 192 14.37 6.40 0.96
CA GLY A 192 15.66 6.57 0.29
C GLY A 192 15.57 6.36 -1.23
N PHE A 193 15.15 5.19 -1.66
CA PHE A 193 15.01 4.88 -3.08
C PHE A 193 13.88 5.67 -3.74
N GLY A 194 12.81 6.00 -3.00
CA GLY A 194 11.72 6.83 -3.49
C GLY A 194 12.18 8.24 -3.83
N PHE A 195 12.90 8.93 -2.94
CA PHE A 195 13.46 10.24 -3.23
C PHE A 195 14.52 10.21 -4.33
N PHE A 196 15.34 9.17 -4.36
CA PHE A 196 16.28 8.96 -5.48
C PHE A 196 15.53 8.88 -6.81
N SER A 197 14.43 8.11 -6.88
CA SER A 197 13.59 8.04 -8.08
C SER A 197 12.96 9.37 -8.45
N ILE A 198 12.38 10.07 -7.47
CA ILE A 198 11.75 11.37 -7.68
C ILE A 198 12.75 12.41 -8.21
N SER A 199 14.01 12.38 -7.76
CA SER A 199 15.04 13.30 -8.22
C SER A 199 15.34 13.16 -9.71
N ARG A 200 15.15 11.96 -10.28
CA ARG A 200 15.42 11.64 -11.69
C ARG A 200 14.23 11.87 -12.62
N LEU A 201 13.03 12.09 -12.07
CA LEU A 201 11.85 12.39 -12.88
C LEU A 201 11.93 13.80 -13.48
N PRO A 202 11.39 14.01 -14.70
CA PRO A 202 11.29 15.33 -15.29
C PRO A 202 10.40 16.23 -14.44
N ASN A 203 10.60 17.54 -14.52
CA ASN A 203 9.70 18.50 -13.92
C ASN A 203 8.50 18.63 -14.84
N PRO A 204 7.27 18.28 -14.40
CA PRO A 204 6.10 18.37 -15.23
C PRO A 204 5.85 19.82 -15.60
N GLN A 205 5.62 20.07 -16.88
CA GLN A 205 5.15 21.39 -17.32
C GLN A 205 3.66 21.51 -16.97
N PRO A 206 3.21 22.66 -16.45
CA PRO A 206 1.78 22.87 -16.26
C PRO A 206 1.09 22.72 -17.62
N ALA A 207 0.10 21.86 -17.72
CA ALA A 207 -0.80 21.86 -18.86
C ALA A 207 -1.34 23.28 -18.97
N GLY A 208 -1.09 23.98 -20.11
CA GLY A 208 -1.29 25.40 -20.30
C GLY A 208 -2.77 25.84 -20.24
N ILE A 209 -3.39 25.63 -19.11
CA ILE A 209 -4.78 25.99 -18.81
C ILE A 209 -4.76 27.31 -18.06
N ASN A 210 -5.49 28.28 -18.59
CA ASN A 210 -5.67 29.62 -18.08
C ASN A 210 -5.72 29.71 -16.55
N LYS A 211 -4.86 30.54 -15.98
CA LYS A 211 -4.69 30.84 -14.55
C LYS A 211 -5.90 31.43 -13.80
N SER A 212 -7.09 31.36 -14.37
CA SER A 212 -8.24 32.15 -13.95
C SER A 212 -9.31 31.40 -13.14
N ASN A 213 -8.98 30.43 -12.26
CA ASN A 213 -10.07 29.94 -11.42
C ASN A 213 -9.66 29.65 -9.97
N LYS A 214 -10.28 30.41 -9.04
CA LYS A 214 -10.03 30.39 -7.59
C LYS A 214 -10.47 29.11 -6.88
N ASN A 215 -11.25 28.23 -7.50
CA ASN A 215 -11.82 27.02 -6.85
C ASN A 215 -11.27 25.72 -7.41
N ILE A 216 -10.06 25.34 -6.97
CA ILE A 216 -9.33 24.15 -7.41
C ILE A 216 -10.11 22.87 -7.13
N LEU A 217 -10.73 22.74 -5.95
CA LEU A 217 -11.56 21.59 -5.56
C LEU A 217 -12.77 21.42 -6.49
N SER A 218 -13.48 22.51 -6.76
CA SER A 218 -14.64 22.51 -7.68
C SER A 218 -14.26 22.07 -9.09
N ASN A 219 -13.08 22.47 -9.57
CA ASN A 219 -12.59 22.06 -10.88
C ASN A 219 -12.22 20.59 -10.93
N GLY A 220 -11.65 20.03 -9.87
CA GLY A 220 -11.39 18.59 -9.74
C GLY A 220 -12.67 17.75 -9.89
N TYR A 221 -13.73 18.11 -9.19
CA TYR A 221 -15.02 17.44 -9.32
C TYR A 221 -15.67 17.61 -10.70
N LYS A 222 -15.53 18.79 -11.33
CA LYS A 222 -16.02 19.04 -12.69
C LYS A 222 -15.28 18.18 -13.72
N GLU A 223 -13.97 18.05 -13.61
CA GLU A 223 -13.19 17.18 -14.50
C GLU A 223 -13.59 15.70 -14.33
N LEU A 224 -13.77 15.23 -13.09
CA LEU A 224 -14.33 13.92 -12.81
C LEU A 224 -15.72 13.72 -13.46
N GLY A 225 -16.59 14.71 -13.35
CA GLY A 225 -17.90 14.71 -14.02
C GLY A 225 -17.80 14.58 -15.54
N LYS A 226 -16.84 15.27 -16.16
CA LYS A 226 -16.58 15.15 -17.61
C LYS A 226 -16.10 13.77 -17.98
N VAL A 227 -15.11 13.23 -17.25
CA VAL A 227 -14.60 11.86 -17.47
C VAL A 227 -15.74 10.85 -17.34
N TRP A 228 -16.59 11.00 -16.33
CA TRP A 228 -17.75 10.12 -16.14
C TRP A 228 -18.76 10.22 -17.30
N SER A 229 -19.02 11.42 -17.79
CA SER A 229 -19.92 11.60 -18.95
C SER A 229 -19.35 11.03 -20.24
N GLN A 230 -18.04 11.16 -20.47
CA GLN A 230 -17.35 10.55 -21.62
C GLN A 230 -17.37 9.02 -21.51
N LEU A 231 -17.13 8.45 -20.32
CA LEU A 231 -17.17 7.03 -20.07
C LEU A 231 -18.53 6.40 -20.40
N LYS A 232 -19.63 7.13 -20.12
CA LYS A 232 -20.99 6.70 -20.48
C LYS A 232 -21.17 6.51 -21.98
N GLN A 233 -20.44 7.26 -22.81
CA GLN A 233 -20.50 7.20 -24.27
C GLN A 233 -19.58 6.14 -24.89
N MET A 234 -18.73 5.48 -24.05
CA MET A 234 -17.76 4.47 -24.48
C MET A 234 -18.14 3.07 -23.98
N PRO A 235 -19.04 2.34 -24.65
CA PRO A 235 -19.56 1.07 -24.13
C PRO A 235 -18.49 -0.02 -23.97
N VAL A 236 -17.46 -0.01 -24.82
CA VAL A 236 -16.34 -0.96 -24.75
C VAL A 236 -15.53 -0.75 -23.47
N ILE A 237 -15.17 0.50 -23.16
CA ILE A 237 -14.39 0.84 -21.95
C ILE A 237 -15.21 0.56 -20.69
N LYS A 238 -16.52 0.86 -20.72
CA LYS A 238 -17.42 0.55 -19.61
C LYS A 238 -17.49 -0.96 -19.30
N ARG A 239 -17.60 -1.80 -20.34
CA ARG A 239 -17.58 -3.26 -20.19
C ARG A 239 -16.23 -3.77 -19.69
N TYR A 240 -15.14 -3.22 -20.23
CA TYR A 240 -13.79 -3.53 -19.76
C TYR A 240 -13.60 -3.19 -18.29
N LEU A 241 -13.98 -2.00 -17.86
CA LEU A 241 -13.87 -1.59 -16.44
C LEU A 241 -14.70 -2.48 -15.53
N GLY A 242 -15.91 -2.87 -15.94
CA GLY A 242 -16.74 -3.83 -15.21
C GLY A 242 -16.07 -5.19 -15.08
N ALA A 243 -15.59 -5.74 -16.18
CA ALA A 243 -14.87 -7.03 -16.18
C ALA A 243 -13.60 -6.96 -15.33
N PHE A 244 -12.82 -5.88 -15.47
CA PHE A 244 -11.60 -5.64 -14.68
C PHE A 244 -11.89 -5.54 -13.18
N PHE A 245 -13.00 -4.88 -12.79
CA PHE A 245 -13.42 -4.79 -11.39
C PHE A 245 -13.62 -6.18 -10.78
N PHE A 246 -14.43 -7.03 -11.43
CA PHE A 246 -14.69 -8.39 -10.93
C PHE A 246 -13.45 -9.26 -10.93
N TYR A 247 -12.66 -9.21 -12.01
CA TYR A 247 -11.40 -9.94 -12.10
C TYR A 247 -10.43 -9.54 -10.98
N ASN A 248 -10.18 -8.24 -10.85
CA ASN A 248 -9.24 -7.73 -9.85
C ASN A 248 -9.72 -8.00 -8.42
N MET A 249 -11.02 -7.90 -8.17
CA MET A 249 -11.62 -8.25 -6.88
C MET A 249 -11.38 -9.72 -6.53
N GLY A 250 -11.56 -10.63 -7.49
CA GLY A 250 -11.27 -12.06 -7.31
C GLY A 250 -9.79 -12.32 -7.01
N VAL A 251 -8.88 -11.75 -7.80
CA VAL A 251 -7.43 -11.90 -7.60
C VAL A 251 -7.00 -11.38 -6.23
N GLN A 252 -7.42 -10.19 -5.85
CA GLN A 252 -7.05 -9.59 -4.57
C GLN A 252 -7.63 -10.37 -3.38
N THR A 253 -8.85 -10.87 -3.50
CA THR A 253 -9.46 -11.71 -2.46
C THR A 253 -8.68 -13.01 -2.28
N VAL A 254 -8.30 -13.68 -3.38
CA VAL A 254 -7.48 -14.90 -3.32
C VAL A 254 -6.14 -14.61 -2.66
N MET A 255 -5.45 -13.52 -3.03
CA MET A 255 -4.16 -13.15 -2.44
C MET A 255 -4.25 -12.87 -0.93
N LEU A 256 -5.29 -12.19 -0.49
CA LEU A 256 -5.52 -11.90 0.94
C LEU A 256 -5.98 -13.15 1.71
N ALA A 257 -6.92 -13.90 1.15
CA ALA A 257 -7.51 -15.05 1.80
C ALA A 257 -6.58 -16.27 1.82
N ALA A 258 -5.74 -16.46 0.80
CA ALA A 258 -4.87 -17.64 0.69
C ALA A 258 -3.91 -17.77 1.88
N THR A 259 -3.34 -16.65 2.33
CA THR A 259 -2.44 -16.64 3.50
C THR A 259 -3.17 -17.00 4.78
N LEU A 260 -4.35 -16.42 4.98
CA LEU A 260 -5.18 -16.67 6.14
C LEU A 260 -5.69 -18.13 6.14
N TYR A 261 -6.24 -18.58 5.02
CA TYR A 261 -6.74 -19.95 4.83
C TYR A 261 -5.65 -21.00 5.03
N GLY A 262 -4.47 -20.75 4.47
CA GLY A 262 -3.31 -21.63 4.64
C GLY A 262 -2.87 -21.78 6.10
N LYS A 263 -2.99 -20.70 6.90
CA LYS A 263 -2.66 -20.72 8.33
C LYS A 263 -3.75 -21.35 9.17
N THR A 264 -5.03 -21.01 8.93
CA THR A 264 -6.14 -21.40 9.81
C THR A 264 -6.74 -22.75 9.47
N GLU A 265 -6.96 -23.04 8.18
CA GLU A 265 -7.64 -24.27 7.75
C GLU A 265 -6.67 -25.41 7.36
N LEU A 266 -5.53 -25.05 6.76
CA LEU A 266 -4.55 -26.04 6.33
C LEU A 266 -3.43 -26.25 7.36
N GLU A 267 -3.41 -25.48 8.44
CA GLU A 267 -2.40 -25.54 9.52
C GLU A 267 -0.95 -25.53 8.98
N ILE A 268 -0.74 -24.90 7.82
CA ILE A 268 0.58 -24.86 7.19
C ILE A 268 1.54 -24.04 8.06
N PRO A 269 2.70 -24.58 8.43
CA PRO A 269 3.70 -23.82 9.17
C PRO A 269 4.04 -22.51 8.45
N VAL A 270 4.17 -21.41 9.20
CA VAL A 270 4.45 -20.06 8.66
C VAL A 270 5.63 -20.08 7.68
N LYS A 271 6.67 -20.86 7.96
CA LYS A 271 7.85 -21.06 7.10
C LYS A 271 7.46 -21.55 5.70
N ASN A 272 6.56 -22.52 5.61
CA ASN A 272 6.12 -23.10 4.33
C ASN A 272 5.15 -22.17 3.60
N LEU A 273 4.34 -21.43 4.33
CA LEU A 273 3.46 -20.40 3.79
C LEU A 273 4.26 -19.28 3.12
N ILE A 274 5.34 -18.83 3.75
CA ILE A 274 6.29 -17.86 3.20
C ILE A 274 6.89 -18.37 1.89
N ILE A 275 7.37 -19.63 1.88
CA ILE A 275 7.94 -20.24 0.67
C ILE A 275 6.89 -20.35 -0.45
N ALA A 276 5.65 -20.70 -0.11
CA ALA A 276 4.55 -20.78 -1.06
C ALA A 276 4.23 -19.38 -1.68
N ILE A 277 4.15 -18.33 -0.85
CA ILE A 277 3.91 -16.97 -1.31
C ILE A 277 5.04 -16.51 -2.23
N LEU A 278 6.30 -16.76 -1.88
CA LEU A 278 7.46 -16.40 -2.70
C LEU A 278 7.49 -17.15 -4.04
N LYS A 279 7.03 -18.40 -4.08
CA LYS A 279 6.94 -19.19 -5.31
C LYS A 279 5.74 -18.82 -6.20
N TRP A 280 4.69 -18.28 -5.61
CA TRP A 280 3.42 -18.01 -6.31
C TRP A 280 3.32 -16.57 -6.83
N GLN A 281 4.28 -15.71 -6.55
CA GLN A 281 4.31 -14.38 -7.17
C GLN A 281 4.58 -14.56 -8.67
N PRO A 282 3.62 -14.22 -9.55
CA PRO A 282 3.83 -14.35 -10.99
C PRO A 282 4.97 -13.42 -11.42
N ALA A 283 5.90 -13.97 -12.19
CA ALA A 283 7.01 -13.24 -12.81
C ALA A 283 6.51 -12.18 -13.81
#